data_abc33e7cca5efe74ddc0af7285a6bff1
#
_entry.id   abc33e7cca5efe74ddc0af7285a6bff1
#
_cell.length_a   1.000
_cell.length_b   1.000
_cell.length_c   1.000
_cell.angle_alpha   90.00
_cell.angle_beta   90.00
_cell.angle_gamma   90.00
#
_symmetry.space_group_name_H-M   'P 1'
#
loop_
_entity.id
_entity.type
_entity.pdbx_description
1 polymer ?
#
loop_
_entity_poly.entity_id
_entity_poly.type
_entity_poly.pdbx_seq_one_letter_code
_entity_poly.pdbx_strand_id
1 'polypeptide(L)'
;MSRSLLLQSIAQTRDGNVRTSENSLSAFLKQKRLTLAAAQRAHVVGVLKRLGRRRVWKHGGKAALIIDGTAYAKPRSRGKKRAMPKKGQVRVQNLKTEKTILVPGYQEIWVGLLLADRTVLPLTRRLWSENGPGCASMRLAEETEIRRAVEIMEEAFGLEVILVADRGYRSKELLRWLKDVAGLDFIIRIEGKLTAAAGASKGLLSTLSEWWPKRLTLQWRERSKRVLLSDVSAREVSVKTESKEDVAFNALRLQPVKEDVEPMFLATTLPTDTKEDLTRIVRLYSWRWGIETFFWTFKRALNCHSWRVYSCWEAIDRLLTAAHMAYLVLTLLREFVRRGSAAARRLRLRLMLALRSRFARSSEELTLGRLLRLLASDFPSPRLAASSW
;
A
#
# COMPACT_ATOMS: atom_id res chain seq x y z
N MET A 1 -13.29 2.51 -31.00
CA MET A 1 -12.09 2.84 -30.19
C MET A 1 -12.55 3.21 -28.80
N SER A 2 -12.38 2.33 -27.80
CA SER A 2 -12.70 2.67 -26.39
C SER A 2 -11.54 3.51 -25.83
N ARG A 3 -11.74 4.81 -25.72
CA ARG A 3 -10.82 5.75 -25.08
C ARG A 3 -10.86 5.55 -23.57
N SER A 4 -9.78 5.86 -22.88
CA SER A 4 -9.72 5.75 -21.43
C SER A 4 -10.73 6.68 -20.77
N LEU A 5 -11.67 6.14 -20.00
CA LEU A 5 -12.64 6.94 -19.24
C LEU A 5 -12.00 8.01 -18.36
N LEU A 6 -10.82 7.72 -17.80
CA LEU A 6 -10.08 8.69 -16.98
C LEU A 6 -9.55 9.86 -17.79
N LEU A 7 -8.94 9.61 -18.97
CA LEU A 7 -8.44 10.68 -19.84
C LEU A 7 -9.59 11.54 -20.36
N GLN A 8 -10.75 10.95 -20.68
CA GLN A 8 -11.94 11.68 -21.04
C GLN A 8 -12.45 12.56 -19.88
N SER A 9 -12.50 12.01 -18.67
CA SER A 9 -12.94 12.77 -17.50
C SER A 9 -12.02 13.97 -17.20
N ILE A 10 -10.70 13.78 -17.29
CA ILE A 10 -9.75 14.89 -17.12
C ILE A 10 -9.86 15.92 -18.26
N ALA A 11 -10.06 15.46 -19.48
CA ALA A 11 -10.21 16.34 -20.63
C ALA A 11 -11.50 17.19 -20.56
N GLN A 12 -12.57 16.67 -19.97
CA GLN A 12 -13.84 17.38 -19.77
C GLN A 12 -13.78 18.51 -18.74
N THR A 13 -12.75 18.54 -17.88
CA THR A 13 -12.58 19.61 -16.88
C THR A 13 -11.97 20.88 -17.46
N ARG A 14 -11.56 20.87 -18.73
CA ARG A 14 -11.00 22.04 -19.42
C ARG A 14 -12.06 22.69 -20.30
N ASP A 15 -12.15 23.99 -20.23
CA ASP A 15 -12.92 24.78 -21.18
C ASP A 15 -12.32 24.62 -22.58
N GLY A 16 -13.00 23.87 -23.43
CA GLY A 16 -12.52 23.59 -24.78
C GLY A 16 -12.98 22.25 -25.36
N ASN A 17 -12.48 21.93 -26.55
CA ASN A 17 -12.81 20.69 -27.22
C ASN A 17 -12.21 19.48 -26.48
N VAL A 18 -13.09 18.66 -25.89
CA VAL A 18 -12.70 17.44 -25.11
C VAL A 18 -11.75 16.54 -25.88
N ARG A 19 -11.97 16.37 -27.22
CA ARG A 19 -11.12 15.54 -28.06
C ARG A 19 -9.70 16.10 -28.19
N THR A 20 -9.54 17.42 -28.30
CA THR A 20 -8.24 18.08 -28.33
C THR A 20 -7.50 17.94 -27.02
N SER A 21 -8.20 18.13 -25.89
CA SER A 21 -7.64 17.99 -24.55
C SER A 21 -7.23 16.54 -24.25
N GLU A 22 -8.02 15.54 -24.68
CA GLU A 22 -7.68 14.12 -24.57
C GLU A 22 -6.44 13.76 -25.38
N ASN A 23 -6.33 14.27 -26.63
CA ASN A 23 -5.18 14.04 -27.49
C ASN A 23 -3.92 14.69 -26.90
N SER A 24 -4.01 15.91 -26.39
CA SER A 24 -2.90 16.62 -25.71
C SER A 24 -2.41 15.85 -24.47
N LEU A 25 -3.33 15.36 -23.64
CA LEU A 25 -2.98 14.58 -22.47
C LEU A 25 -2.37 13.23 -22.86
N SER A 26 -2.90 12.59 -23.88
CA SER A 26 -2.32 11.35 -24.43
C SER A 26 -0.92 11.57 -25.00
N ALA A 27 -0.69 12.69 -25.72
CA ALA A 27 0.63 13.08 -26.22
C ALA A 27 1.61 13.37 -25.08
N PHE A 28 1.17 14.12 -24.05
CA PHE A 28 1.97 14.36 -22.85
C PHE A 28 2.41 13.05 -22.16
N LEU A 29 1.49 12.11 -21.95
CA LEU A 29 1.81 10.82 -21.34
C LEU A 29 2.79 9.97 -22.19
N LYS A 30 2.88 10.22 -23.48
CA LYS A 30 3.78 9.51 -24.41
C LYS A 30 5.15 10.16 -24.57
N GLN A 31 5.38 11.36 -24.03
CA GLN A 31 6.67 12.05 -24.18
C GLN A 31 7.81 11.22 -23.57
N LYS A 32 8.75 10.77 -24.41
CA LYS A 32 9.86 9.89 -23.98
C LYS A 32 10.81 10.58 -22.97
N ARG A 33 10.98 11.88 -23.07
CA ARG A 33 11.87 12.68 -22.21
C ARG A 33 11.29 13.01 -20.85
N LEU A 34 10.00 12.77 -20.62
CA LEU A 34 9.36 13.11 -19.36
C LEU A 34 9.61 12.02 -18.33
N THR A 35 10.51 12.27 -17.39
CA THR A 35 10.72 11.46 -16.21
C THR A 35 9.99 12.09 -15.03
N LEU A 36 8.94 11.43 -14.56
CA LEU A 36 8.18 11.90 -13.40
C LEU A 36 8.80 11.48 -12.06
N ALA A 37 9.84 10.63 -12.08
CA ALA A 37 10.40 10.07 -10.84
C ALA A 37 10.99 11.12 -9.90
N ALA A 38 11.80 12.05 -10.42
CA ALA A 38 12.37 13.14 -9.62
C ALA A 38 11.29 14.11 -9.12
N ALA A 39 10.33 14.46 -9.99
CA ALA A 39 9.20 15.31 -9.61
C ALA A 39 8.32 14.62 -8.54
N GLN A 40 8.08 13.31 -8.66
CA GLN A 40 7.36 12.53 -7.67
C GLN A 40 8.08 12.55 -6.32
N ARG A 41 9.41 12.29 -6.29
CA ARG A 41 10.20 12.33 -5.05
C ARG A 41 10.11 13.70 -4.38
N ALA A 42 10.38 14.79 -5.12
CA ALA A 42 10.31 16.14 -4.60
C ALA A 42 8.90 16.48 -4.07
N HIS A 43 7.86 16.03 -4.78
CA HIS A 43 6.47 16.22 -4.36
C HIS A 43 6.17 15.49 -3.04
N VAL A 44 6.56 14.20 -2.91
CA VAL A 44 6.39 13.41 -1.69
C VAL A 44 7.09 14.07 -0.50
N VAL A 45 8.37 14.44 -0.66
CA VAL A 45 9.14 15.15 0.37
C VAL A 45 8.47 16.46 0.77
N GLY A 46 8.01 17.24 -0.21
CA GLY A 46 7.28 18.49 0.04
C GLY A 46 5.98 18.27 0.81
N VAL A 47 5.25 17.21 0.50
CA VAL A 47 4.03 16.81 1.23
C VAL A 47 4.37 16.42 2.67
N LEU A 48 5.39 15.59 2.90
CA LEU A 48 5.84 15.19 4.22
C LEU A 48 6.24 16.38 5.10
N LYS A 49 7.06 17.28 4.56
CA LYS A 49 7.48 18.50 5.28
C LYS A 49 6.29 19.37 5.68
N ARG A 50 5.25 19.49 4.83
CA ARG A 50 4.01 20.23 5.14
C ARG A 50 3.12 19.53 6.15
N LEU A 51 3.04 18.19 6.12
CA LEU A 51 2.32 17.40 7.13
C LEU A 51 2.98 17.54 8.50
N GLY A 52 4.31 17.55 8.52
CA GLY A 52 5.13 17.71 9.71
C GLY A 52 5.36 16.42 10.49
N ARG A 53 6.51 16.34 11.15
CA ARG A 53 6.99 15.16 11.89
C ARG A 53 6.02 14.66 12.98
N ARG A 54 5.16 15.54 13.54
CA ARG A 54 4.16 15.19 14.56
C ARG A 54 3.04 14.29 14.04
N ARG A 55 2.81 14.29 12.73
CA ARG A 55 1.77 13.45 12.09
C ARG A 55 2.27 12.03 11.80
N VAL A 56 3.57 11.81 11.86
CA VAL A 56 4.19 10.49 11.64
C VAL A 56 4.00 9.65 12.89
N TRP A 57 3.50 8.43 12.71
CA TRP A 57 3.56 7.46 13.79
C TRP A 57 5.02 7.07 14.06
N LYS A 58 5.40 7.06 15.33
CA LYS A 58 6.78 6.75 15.75
C LYS A 58 6.82 5.85 16.95
N HIS A 59 7.86 5.04 16.99
CA HIS A 59 8.23 4.26 18.16
C HIS A 59 9.74 4.14 18.30
N GLY A 60 10.27 4.40 19.49
CA GLY A 60 11.72 4.40 19.72
C GLY A 60 12.48 5.33 18.78
N GLY A 61 11.88 6.45 18.34
CA GLY A 61 12.45 7.35 17.34
C GLY A 61 12.25 6.93 15.88
N LYS A 62 11.84 5.69 15.62
CA LYS A 62 11.66 5.11 14.28
C LYS A 62 10.25 5.31 13.76
N ALA A 63 10.10 5.55 12.46
CA ALA A 63 8.82 5.61 11.76
C ALA A 63 8.42 4.24 11.20
N ALA A 64 7.14 3.97 10.98
CA ALA A 64 6.71 2.72 10.36
C ALA A 64 6.41 2.90 8.88
N LEU A 65 7.07 2.11 8.05
CA LEU A 65 6.78 1.94 6.64
C LEU A 65 6.01 0.64 6.43
N ILE A 66 5.01 0.69 5.58
CA ILE A 66 4.20 -0.48 5.20
C ILE A 66 4.43 -0.75 3.73
N ILE A 67 4.88 -1.97 3.40
CA ILE A 67 4.96 -2.42 2.01
C ILE A 67 3.81 -3.38 1.71
N ASP A 68 3.20 -3.20 0.56
CA ASP A 68 2.19 -4.12 0.06
C ASP A 68 2.04 -3.98 -1.46
N GLY A 69 1.49 -5.01 -2.09
CA GLY A 69 1.27 -5.07 -3.52
C GLY A 69 -0.21 -5.04 -3.88
N THR A 70 -0.50 -4.50 -5.05
CA THR A 70 -1.85 -4.54 -5.58
C THR A 70 -1.86 -4.91 -7.06
N ALA A 71 -2.89 -5.64 -7.51
CA ALA A 71 -3.01 -6.10 -8.88
C ALA A 71 -4.04 -5.29 -9.67
N TYR A 72 -3.74 -5.05 -10.94
CA TYR A 72 -4.65 -4.49 -11.93
C TYR A 72 -4.97 -5.54 -12.99
N ALA A 73 -6.01 -6.31 -12.73
CA ALA A 73 -6.49 -7.33 -13.65
C ALA A 73 -7.06 -6.69 -14.93
N LYS A 74 -6.66 -7.22 -16.08
CA LYS A 74 -7.08 -6.76 -17.41
C LYS A 74 -7.58 -7.95 -18.25
N PRO A 75 -8.59 -8.72 -17.79
CA PRO A 75 -9.00 -9.97 -18.44
C PRO A 75 -9.49 -9.78 -19.87
N ARG A 76 -10.03 -8.59 -20.20
CA ARG A 76 -10.51 -8.26 -21.56
C ARG A 76 -9.41 -7.80 -22.51
N SER A 77 -8.15 -7.72 -22.08
CA SER A 77 -7.02 -7.33 -22.93
C SER A 77 -6.44 -8.52 -23.71
N ARG A 78 -7.26 -9.50 -24.06
CA ARG A 78 -6.88 -10.65 -24.90
C ARG A 78 -6.98 -10.27 -26.36
N GLY A 79 -6.02 -10.75 -27.17
CA GLY A 79 -5.95 -10.55 -28.62
C GLY A 79 -5.20 -9.30 -29.06
N LYS A 80 -4.73 -9.32 -30.33
CA LYS A 80 -3.84 -8.28 -30.91
C LYS A 80 -4.45 -6.87 -30.88
N LYS A 81 -5.75 -6.73 -31.16
CA LYS A 81 -6.43 -5.42 -31.21
C LYS A 81 -6.68 -4.76 -29.85
N ARG A 82 -6.62 -5.53 -28.74
CA ARG A 82 -6.87 -5.05 -27.37
C ARG A 82 -5.72 -5.37 -26.41
N ALA A 83 -4.56 -5.73 -26.96
CA ALA A 83 -3.38 -6.03 -26.18
C ALA A 83 -2.87 -4.78 -25.48
N MET A 84 -2.73 -4.85 -24.17
CA MET A 84 -2.03 -3.82 -23.40
C MET A 84 -0.53 -4.13 -23.41
N PRO A 85 0.34 -3.09 -23.41
CA PRO A 85 1.77 -3.28 -23.52
C PRO A 85 2.36 -4.01 -22.32
N LYS A 86 3.24 -4.96 -22.57
CA LYS A 86 4.07 -5.64 -21.56
C LYS A 86 3.31 -6.16 -20.32
N LYS A 87 2.06 -6.59 -20.49
CA LYS A 87 1.28 -7.21 -19.41
C LYS A 87 1.86 -8.57 -19.03
N GLY A 88 1.85 -8.87 -17.75
CA GLY A 88 2.14 -10.19 -17.19
C GLY A 88 0.87 -10.92 -16.77
N GLN A 89 1.04 -11.89 -15.87
CA GLN A 89 -0.06 -12.59 -15.21
C GLN A 89 -0.21 -12.08 -13.77
N VAL A 90 -1.44 -11.86 -13.34
CA VAL A 90 -1.75 -11.48 -11.96
C VAL A 90 -2.75 -12.44 -11.34
N ARG A 91 -2.57 -12.71 -10.06
CA ARG A 91 -3.49 -13.53 -9.27
C ARG A 91 -4.65 -12.68 -8.82
N VAL A 92 -5.86 -13.14 -9.07
CA VAL A 92 -7.09 -12.50 -8.55
C VAL A 92 -8.00 -13.57 -7.96
N GLN A 93 -8.69 -13.22 -6.89
CA GLN A 93 -9.72 -14.10 -6.33
C GLN A 93 -10.99 -13.99 -7.18
N ASN A 94 -11.49 -15.11 -7.64
CA ASN A 94 -12.79 -15.16 -8.28
C ASN A 94 -13.87 -15.11 -7.18
N LEU A 95 -14.64 -14.03 -7.14
CA LEU A 95 -15.65 -13.80 -6.10
C LEU A 95 -16.79 -14.83 -6.09
N LYS A 96 -17.01 -15.55 -7.20
CA LYS A 96 -18.07 -16.57 -7.28
C LYS A 96 -17.59 -17.94 -6.79
N THR A 97 -16.34 -18.28 -7.04
CA THR A 97 -15.80 -19.62 -6.74
C THR A 97 -14.77 -19.62 -5.63
N GLU A 98 -14.44 -18.44 -5.10
CA GLU A 98 -13.37 -18.18 -4.12
C GLU A 98 -11.98 -18.67 -4.54
N LYS A 99 -11.86 -19.25 -5.72
CA LYS A 99 -10.60 -19.77 -6.26
C LYS A 99 -9.72 -18.63 -6.77
N THR A 100 -8.43 -18.75 -6.55
CA THR A 100 -7.43 -17.87 -7.15
C THR A 100 -7.24 -18.26 -8.62
N ILE A 101 -7.41 -17.29 -9.52
CA ILE A 101 -7.19 -17.45 -10.95
C ILE A 101 -6.09 -16.51 -11.45
N LEU A 102 -5.38 -16.93 -12.48
CA LEU A 102 -4.41 -16.10 -13.19
C LEU A 102 -5.10 -15.38 -14.34
N VAL A 103 -4.96 -14.08 -14.40
CA VAL A 103 -5.49 -13.24 -15.48
C VAL A 103 -4.43 -12.26 -15.97
N PRO A 104 -4.49 -11.82 -17.24
CA PRO A 104 -3.60 -10.77 -17.74
C PRO A 104 -3.72 -9.51 -16.91
N GLY A 105 -2.57 -8.88 -16.59
CA GLY A 105 -2.59 -7.64 -15.80
C GLY A 105 -1.21 -7.13 -15.43
N TYR A 106 -1.21 -6.24 -14.45
CA TYR A 106 -0.02 -5.62 -13.87
C TYR A 106 -0.08 -5.74 -12.36
N GLN A 107 1.08 -5.81 -11.73
CA GLN A 107 1.21 -5.63 -10.30
C GLN A 107 1.76 -4.22 -10.01
N GLU A 108 1.46 -3.69 -8.87
CA GLU A 108 2.02 -2.45 -8.39
C GLU A 108 2.45 -2.63 -6.95
N ILE A 109 3.72 -2.31 -6.69
CA ILE A 109 4.35 -2.37 -5.38
C ILE A 109 4.24 -0.97 -4.79
N TRP A 110 3.83 -0.87 -3.54
CA TRP A 110 3.71 0.38 -2.82
C TRP A 110 4.43 0.30 -1.50
N VAL A 111 5.12 1.39 -1.15
CA VAL A 111 5.59 1.61 0.21
C VAL A 111 4.94 2.88 0.73
N GLY A 112 4.29 2.78 1.87
CA GLY A 112 3.57 3.89 2.50
C GLY A 112 4.01 4.11 3.95
N LEU A 113 3.92 5.35 4.40
CA LEU A 113 4.21 5.79 5.76
C LEU A 113 2.95 5.69 6.63
N LEU A 114 3.06 5.05 7.78
CA LEU A 114 2.00 5.04 8.77
C LEU A 114 1.92 6.39 9.49
N LEU A 115 0.75 7.00 9.47
CA LEU A 115 0.47 8.23 10.20
C LEU A 115 -0.11 7.96 11.60
N ALA A 116 -0.04 8.95 12.47
CA ALA A 116 -0.53 8.85 13.85
C ALA A 116 -2.03 8.53 13.97
N ASP A 117 -2.82 8.87 12.96
CA ASP A 117 -4.24 8.51 12.85
C ASP A 117 -4.48 7.12 12.23
N ARG A 118 -3.43 6.31 12.07
CA ARG A 118 -3.42 4.97 11.47
C ARG A 118 -3.76 4.94 9.98
N THR A 119 -3.79 6.07 9.31
CA THR A 119 -3.85 6.12 7.85
C THR A 119 -2.47 5.90 7.25
N VAL A 120 -2.42 5.40 6.02
CA VAL A 120 -1.18 5.19 5.29
C VAL A 120 -1.04 6.24 4.20
N LEU A 121 0.08 6.96 4.23
CA LEU A 121 0.47 7.92 3.19
C LEU A 121 1.41 7.23 2.20
N PRO A 122 1.04 7.04 0.93
CA PRO A 122 1.92 6.41 -0.05
C PRO A 122 3.15 7.28 -0.31
N LEU A 123 4.35 6.68 -0.20
CA LEU A 123 5.62 7.35 -0.46
C LEU A 123 6.16 7.00 -1.84
N THR A 124 6.27 5.70 -2.11
CA THR A 124 6.81 5.21 -3.38
C THR A 124 5.88 4.20 -4.01
N ARG A 125 6.02 4.03 -5.30
CA ARG A 125 5.30 3.04 -6.08
C ARG A 125 6.11 2.57 -7.29
N ARG A 126 5.89 1.32 -7.68
CA ARG A 126 6.45 0.76 -8.91
C ARG A 126 5.44 -0.13 -9.61
N LEU A 127 5.19 0.18 -10.88
CA LEU A 127 4.48 -0.73 -11.77
C LEU A 127 5.42 -1.88 -12.16
N TRP A 128 4.96 -3.11 -12.04
CA TRP A 128 5.73 -4.31 -12.35
C TRP A 128 4.92 -5.34 -13.14
N SER A 129 5.57 -6.03 -14.04
CA SER A 129 5.09 -7.27 -14.65
C SER A 129 6.28 -8.10 -15.14
N GLU A 130 6.10 -9.38 -15.33
CA GLU A 130 7.10 -10.30 -15.86
C GLU A 130 7.68 -9.84 -17.23
N ASN A 131 6.87 -9.15 -18.03
CA ASN A 131 7.24 -8.63 -19.35
C ASN A 131 7.57 -7.13 -19.32
N GLY A 132 7.60 -6.52 -18.13
CA GLY A 132 7.86 -5.09 -17.94
C GLY A 132 9.35 -4.74 -18.07
N PRO A 133 9.66 -3.47 -18.31
CA PRO A 133 11.05 -3.01 -18.30
C PRO A 133 11.57 -2.84 -16.87
N GLY A 134 12.85 -3.04 -16.68
CA GLY A 134 13.62 -2.45 -15.57
C GLY A 134 13.87 -3.28 -14.32
N CYS A 135 13.16 -4.38 -14.05
CA CYS A 135 13.51 -5.26 -12.93
C CYS A 135 13.39 -6.73 -13.33
N ALA A 136 14.47 -7.46 -13.19
CA ALA A 136 14.54 -8.89 -13.52
C ALA A 136 13.63 -9.73 -12.60
N SER A 137 13.37 -9.27 -11.38
CA SER A 137 12.49 -9.97 -10.44
C SER A 137 11.63 -8.99 -9.64
N MET A 138 10.51 -9.49 -9.14
CA MET A 138 9.63 -8.72 -8.25
C MET A 138 10.34 -8.34 -6.95
N ARG A 139 11.17 -9.24 -6.41
CA ARG A 139 11.97 -8.97 -5.21
C ARG A 139 12.89 -7.77 -5.39
N LEU A 140 13.64 -7.68 -6.48
CA LEU A 140 14.52 -6.53 -6.74
C LEU A 140 13.71 -5.23 -6.88
N ALA A 141 12.50 -5.30 -7.41
CA ALA A 141 11.60 -4.17 -7.46
C ALA A 141 11.13 -3.73 -6.07
N GLU A 142 10.82 -4.68 -5.19
CA GLU A 142 10.47 -4.45 -3.79
C GLU A 142 11.63 -3.80 -3.01
N GLU A 143 12.82 -4.38 -3.08
CA GLU A 143 14.03 -3.84 -2.44
C GLU A 143 14.31 -2.40 -2.89
N THR A 144 14.15 -2.13 -4.19
CA THR A 144 14.34 -0.78 -4.74
C THR A 144 13.34 0.23 -4.17
N GLU A 145 12.06 -0.15 -4.06
CA GLU A 145 11.04 0.77 -3.53
C GLU A 145 11.17 0.97 -2.01
N ILE A 146 11.62 -0.06 -1.28
CA ILE A 146 11.95 0.08 0.15
C ILE A 146 13.10 1.08 0.32
N ARG A 147 14.22 0.93 -0.42
CA ARG A 147 15.36 1.87 -0.35
C ARG A 147 14.92 3.30 -0.65
N ARG A 148 14.15 3.51 -1.70
CA ARG A 148 13.62 4.83 -2.05
C ARG A 148 12.76 5.44 -0.96
N ALA A 149 11.92 4.64 -0.30
CA ALA A 149 11.09 5.11 0.80
C ALA A 149 11.94 5.48 2.03
N VAL A 150 12.98 4.71 2.33
CA VAL A 150 13.97 5.03 3.39
C VAL A 150 14.66 6.36 3.10
N GLU A 151 15.17 6.54 1.88
CA GLU A 151 15.81 7.80 1.45
C GLU A 151 14.86 9.01 1.56
N ILE A 152 13.58 8.84 1.21
CA ILE A 152 12.57 9.89 1.37
C ILE A 152 12.35 10.24 2.84
N MET A 153 12.33 9.23 3.73
CA MET A 153 12.16 9.47 5.17
C MET A 153 13.35 10.16 5.78
N GLU A 154 14.55 9.79 5.38
CA GLU A 154 15.80 10.44 5.78
C GLU A 154 15.81 11.91 5.30
N GLU A 155 15.55 12.16 4.03
CA GLU A 155 15.51 13.53 3.43
C GLU A 155 14.44 14.42 4.06
N ALA A 156 13.27 13.85 4.37
CA ALA A 156 12.16 14.64 4.91
C ALA A 156 12.29 14.93 6.40
N PHE A 157 12.80 13.95 7.18
CA PHE A 157 12.69 13.97 8.64
C PHE A 157 13.95 13.50 9.39
N GLY A 158 14.94 12.90 8.74
CA GLY A 158 16.07 12.24 9.42
C GLY A 158 15.59 11.15 10.39
N LEU A 159 14.68 10.29 9.95
CA LEU A 159 14.10 9.23 10.79
C LEU A 159 14.51 7.85 10.28
N GLU A 160 14.97 7.00 11.19
CA GLU A 160 15.04 5.57 10.98
C GLU A 160 13.63 4.98 10.81
N VAL A 161 13.57 3.80 10.22
CA VAL A 161 12.29 3.17 9.88
C VAL A 161 12.20 1.72 10.35
N ILE A 162 10.96 1.27 10.55
CA ILE A 162 10.59 -0.14 10.76
C ILE A 162 9.74 -0.55 9.57
N LEU A 163 10.11 -1.60 8.86
CA LEU A 163 9.31 -2.11 7.74
C LEU A 163 8.25 -3.10 8.23
N VAL A 164 7.00 -2.90 7.83
CA VAL A 164 5.89 -3.80 8.15
C VAL A 164 5.32 -4.38 6.85
N ALA A 165 5.22 -5.71 6.78
CA ALA A 165 4.75 -6.41 5.59
C ALA A 165 3.86 -7.62 5.92
N ASP A 166 3.09 -8.07 4.94
CA ASP A 166 2.30 -9.27 5.07
C ASP A 166 3.10 -10.54 4.67
N ARG A 167 2.44 -11.71 4.69
CA ARG A 167 3.06 -12.99 4.34
C ARG A 167 3.53 -13.09 2.88
N GLY A 168 3.15 -12.17 2.01
CA GLY A 168 3.65 -12.10 0.63
C GLY A 168 5.15 -11.83 0.58
N TYR A 169 5.68 -11.17 1.61
CA TYR A 169 7.06 -10.72 1.75
C TYR A 169 7.93 -11.63 2.63
N ARG A 170 7.57 -12.90 2.78
CA ARG A 170 8.20 -13.85 3.70
C ARG A 170 9.45 -14.55 3.15
N SER A 171 9.99 -14.17 2.00
CA SER A 171 11.17 -14.85 1.46
C SER A 171 12.36 -14.66 2.41
N LYS A 172 13.11 -15.74 2.63
CA LYS A 172 14.26 -15.75 3.55
C LYS A 172 15.34 -14.79 3.07
N GLU A 173 15.49 -14.66 1.76
CA GLU A 173 16.41 -13.73 1.11
C GLU A 173 16.02 -12.28 1.37
N LEU A 174 14.72 -11.96 1.39
CA LEU A 174 14.26 -10.62 1.74
C LEU A 174 14.51 -10.34 3.22
N LEU A 175 14.23 -11.29 4.12
CA LEU A 175 14.52 -11.15 5.56
C LEU A 175 16.01 -10.89 5.79
N ARG A 176 16.89 -11.66 5.12
CA ARG A 176 18.34 -11.46 5.17
C ARG A 176 18.72 -10.08 4.65
N TRP A 177 18.22 -9.71 3.47
CA TRP A 177 18.52 -8.41 2.87
C TRP A 177 18.11 -7.26 3.78
N LEU A 178 16.92 -7.32 4.38
CA LEU A 178 16.44 -6.28 5.31
C LEU A 178 17.37 -6.15 6.51
N LYS A 179 17.74 -7.27 7.14
CA LYS A 179 18.55 -7.28 8.34
C LYS A 179 20.02 -6.94 8.06
N ASP A 180 20.67 -7.69 7.16
CA ASP A 180 22.12 -7.72 7.04
C ASP A 180 22.64 -6.74 5.99
N VAL A 181 21.85 -6.40 4.98
CA VAL A 181 22.24 -5.49 3.90
C VAL A 181 21.66 -4.10 4.06
N ALA A 182 20.34 -4.01 4.36
CA ALA A 182 19.69 -2.73 4.52
C ALA A 182 19.73 -2.19 5.96
N GLY A 183 20.04 -3.02 6.95
CA GLY A 183 20.09 -2.64 8.36
C GLY A 183 18.75 -2.14 8.91
N LEU A 184 17.63 -2.68 8.39
CA LEU A 184 16.29 -2.22 8.72
C LEU A 184 15.61 -3.15 9.71
N ASP A 185 14.99 -2.57 10.72
CA ASP A 185 14.04 -3.30 11.54
C ASP A 185 12.78 -3.66 10.74
N PHE A 186 12.21 -4.81 11.05
CA PHE A 186 11.01 -5.26 10.36
C PHE A 186 10.01 -6.00 11.26
N ILE A 187 8.76 -6.07 10.79
CA ILE A 187 7.69 -6.94 11.29
C ILE A 187 7.01 -7.54 10.06
N ILE A 188 7.20 -8.84 9.83
CA ILE A 188 6.70 -9.53 8.65
C ILE A 188 5.92 -10.78 9.06
N ARG A 189 4.72 -10.95 8.51
CA ARG A 189 3.97 -12.20 8.70
C ARG A 189 4.66 -13.34 7.95
N ILE A 190 4.89 -14.44 8.68
CA ILE A 190 5.49 -15.66 8.13
C ILE A 190 4.53 -16.84 8.26
N GLU A 191 4.84 -17.94 7.61
CA GLU A 191 4.03 -19.17 7.68
C GLU A 191 4.54 -20.11 8.78
N GLY A 192 3.62 -20.79 9.47
CA GLY A 192 3.97 -21.82 10.44
C GLY A 192 4.73 -23.00 9.83
N LYS A 193 4.63 -23.20 8.50
CA LYS A 193 5.38 -24.21 7.73
C LYS A 193 6.85 -23.86 7.47
N LEU A 194 7.28 -22.67 7.86
CA LEU A 194 8.68 -22.25 7.74
C LEU A 194 9.56 -23.16 8.61
N THR A 195 10.56 -23.81 8.02
CA THR A 195 11.58 -24.57 8.77
C THR A 195 12.53 -23.60 9.44
N ALA A 196 12.63 -23.68 10.76
CA ALA A 196 13.47 -22.83 11.58
C ALA A 196 14.25 -23.68 12.59
N ALA A 197 15.37 -23.14 13.08
CA ALA A 197 16.11 -23.68 14.20
C ALA A 197 15.97 -22.74 15.41
N ALA A 198 15.91 -23.32 16.60
CA ALA A 198 15.82 -22.58 17.86
C ALA A 198 16.62 -23.34 18.92
N GLY A 199 17.84 -22.88 19.20
CA GLY A 199 18.79 -23.65 19.98
C GLY A 199 19.10 -24.99 19.32
N ALA A 200 19.00 -26.10 20.07
CA ALA A 200 19.20 -27.45 19.56
C ALA A 200 17.99 -28.01 18.75
N SER A 201 16.83 -27.39 18.83
CA SER A 201 15.60 -27.83 18.16
C SER A 201 15.55 -27.29 16.73
N LYS A 202 15.24 -28.17 15.78
CA LYS A 202 15.01 -27.78 14.37
C LYS A 202 13.73 -28.43 13.87
N GLY A 203 12.85 -27.65 13.24
CA GLY A 203 11.58 -28.16 12.73
C GLY A 203 10.75 -27.07 12.09
N LEU A 204 9.46 -27.38 11.85
CA LEU A 204 8.51 -26.36 11.40
C LEU A 204 8.21 -25.40 12.55
N LEU A 205 8.11 -24.14 12.22
CA LEU A 205 7.84 -23.08 13.21
C LEU A 205 6.58 -23.37 14.05
N SER A 206 5.54 -23.97 13.42
CA SER A 206 4.30 -24.36 14.08
C SER A 206 4.47 -25.50 15.08
N THR A 207 5.48 -26.36 14.93
CA THR A 207 5.73 -27.55 15.76
C THR A 207 6.84 -27.36 16.78
N LEU A 208 7.54 -26.22 16.75
CA LEU A 208 8.54 -25.93 17.77
C LEU A 208 7.88 -25.89 19.16
N SER A 209 8.39 -26.69 20.10
CA SER A 209 7.82 -26.85 21.42
C SER A 209 8.14 -25.66 22.31
N GLU A 210 9.17 -25.27 22.61
CA GLU A 210 9.56 -24.30 23.63
C GLU A 210 9.34 -22.84 23.21
N TRP A 211 8.13 -22.36 23.20
CA TRP A 211 7.83 -20.93 23.12
C TRP A 211 7.98 -20.31 24.52
N TRP A 212 8.68 -19.20 24.61
CA TRP A 212 8.86 -18.50 25.89
C TRP A 212 7.53 -18.23 26.55
N PRO A 213 7.42 -18.50 27.89
CA PRO A 213 6.12 -18.51 28.60
C PRO A 213 5.58 -17.10 28.93
N LYS A 214 6.04 -16.07 28.27
CA LYS A 214 5.46 -14.72 28.42
C LYS A 214 4.08 -14.68 27.77
N ARG A 215 3.10 -15.33 28.44
CA ARG A 215 1.71 -15.28 28.03
C ARG A 215 1.18 -13.87 28.25
N LEU A 216 0.91 -13.19 27.16
CA LEU A 216 0.20 -11.95 27.12
C LEU A 216 -1.02 -12.17 26.26
N THR A 217 -2.21 -12.05 26.83
CA THR A 217 -3.44 -12.10 26.07
C THR A 217 -3.72 -10.71 25.50
N LEU A 218 -3.73 -10.58 24.19
CA LEU A 218 -3.95 -9.33 23.49
C LEU A 218 -5.22 -9.38 22.66
N GLN A 219 -5.96 -8.29 22.73
CA GLN A 219 -7.04 -8.03 21.78
C GLN A 219 -6.48 -7.22 20.62
N TRP A 220 -6.58 -7.77 19.41
CA TRP A 220 -6.14 -7.11 18.21
C TRP A 220 -7.13 -7.33 17.06
N ARG A 221 -7.04 -6.54 16.02
CA ARG A 221 -7.97 -6.57 14.91
C ARG A 221 -7.32 -7.20 13.69
N GLU A 222 -7.82 -8.40 13.32
CA GLU A 222 -7.47 -9.02 12.06
C GLU A 222 -8.47 -8.53 11.01
N ARG A 223 -7.98 -7.96 9.88
CA ARG A 223 -8.82 -7.35 8.84
C ARG A 223 -9.85 -6.39 9.48
N SER A 224 -10.41 -5.48 8.82
CA SER A 224 -11.19 -4.35 9.41
C SER A 224 -12.39 -4.74 10.31
N LYS A 225 -12.72 -6.02 10.44
CA LYS A 225 -13.99 -6.45 11.05
C LYS A 225 -13.87 -7.42 12.21
N ARG A 226 -12.76 -8.18 12.32
CA ARG A 226 -12.65 -9.23 13.35
C ARG A 226 -11.67 -8.84 14.43
N VAL A 227 -12.16 -8.82 15.66
CA VAL A 227 -11.30 -8.65 16.84
C VAL A 227 -10.98 -10.04 17.36
N LEU A 228 -9.69 -10.36 17.47
CA LEU A 228 -9.21 -11.63 17.99
C LEU A 228 -8.56 -11.40 19.34
N LEU A 229 -8.89 -12.27 20.29
CA LEU A 229 -8.17 -12.44 21.52
C LEU A 229 -7.14 -13.54 21.29
N SER A 230 -5.86 -13.25 21.51
CA SER A 230 -4.78 -14.19 21.24
C SER A 230 -3.75 -14.19 22.36
N ASP A 231 -3.27 -15.36 22.72
CA ASP A 231 -2.09 -15.51 23.54
C ASP A 231 -0.84 -15.28 22.68
N VAL A 232 0.04 -14.42 23.13
CA VAL A 232 1.26 -14.03 22.44
C VAL A 232 2.46 -14.60 23.14
N SER A 233 3.28 -15.31 22.42
CA SER A 233 4.58 -15.82 22.84
C SER A 233 5.64 -15.46 21.81
N ALA A 234 6.90 -15.37 22.24
CA ALA A 234 8.02 -15.05 21.38
C ALA A 234 9.16 -16.04 21.57
N ARG A 235 9.98 -16.18 20.53
CA ARG A 235 11.20 -16.99 20.55
C ARG A 235 12.19 -16.49 19.51
N GLU A 236 13.47 -16.51 19.83
CA GLU A 236 14.53 -16.34 18.83
C GLU A 236 14.65 -17.61 17.98
N VAL A 237 14.69 -17.43 16.68
CA VAL A 237 14.83 -18.50 15.70
C VAL A 237 15.81 -18.08 14.61
N SER A 238 16.44 -19.07 13.95
CA SER A 238 17.19 -18.87 12.72
C SER A 238 16.58 -19.67 11.57
N VAL A 239 16.70 -19.14 10.37
CA VAL A 239 16.27 -19.82 9.13
C VAL A 239 17.44 -19.82 8.14
N LYS A 240 17.59 -20.91 7.40
CA LYS A 240 18.61 -20.98 6.34
C LYS A 240 18.06 -20.44 5.03
N THR A 241 18.78 -19.52 4.42
CA THR A 241 18.54 -19.03 3.07
C THR A 241 18.87 -20.09 2.00
N GLU A 242 18.59 -19.81 0.75
CA GLU A 242 19.03 -20.65 -0.38
C GLU A 242 20.55 -20.69 -0.50
N SER A 243 21.24 -19.60 -0.14
CA SER A 243 22.70 -19.51 -0.05
C SER A 243 23.28 -20.21 1.19
N LYS A 244 22.45 -20.93 1.97
CA LYS A 244 22.80 -21.64 3.22
C LYS A 244 23.26 -20.73 4.39
N GLU A 245 23.08 -19.42 4.28
CA GLU A 245 23.34 -18.48 5.35
C GLU A 245 22.22 -18.50 6.38
N ASP A 246 22.56 -18.37 7.65
CA ASP A 246 21.60 -18.32 8.75
C ASP A 246 21.13 -16.88 8.99
N VAL A 247 19.82 -16.70 9.05
CA VAL A 247 19.18 -15.42 9.38
C VAL A 247 18.44 -15.57 10.70
N ALA A 248 18.95 -14.97 11.76
CA ALA A 248 18.33 -14.98 13.08
C ALA A 248 17.36 -13.79 13.25
N PHE A 249 16.21 -14.05 13.84
CA PHE A 249 15.18 -13.04 14.18
C PHE A 249 14.30 -13.55 15.32
N ASN A 250 13.51 -12.66 15.92
CA ASN A 250 12.49 -13.03 16.89
C ASN A 250 11.21 -13.46 16.15
N ALA A 251 10.72 -14.66 16.41
CA ALA A 251 9.42 -15.12 15.95
C ALA A 251 8.38 -14.93 17.06
N LEU A 252 7.25 -14.32 16.74
CA LEU A 252 6.10 -14.23 17.61
C LEU A 252 5.03 -15.23 17.13
N ARG A 253 4.46 -15.98 18.07
CA ARG A 253 3.28 -16.80 17.84
C ARG A 253 2.08 -16.13 18.49
N LEU A 254 1.06 -15.84 17.71
CA LEU A 254 -0.23 -15.36 18.17
C LEU A 254 -1.22 -16.54 18.08
N GLN A 255 -1.49 -17.16 19.20
CA GLN A 255 -2.43 -18.27 19.32
C GLN A 255 -3.80 -17.72 19.66
N PRO A 256 -4.80 -17.79 18.76
CA PRO A 256 -6.16 -17.39 19.11
C PRO A 256 -6.71 -18.23 20.26
N VAL A 257 -7.43 -17.56 21.17
CA VAL A 257 -8.09 -18.24 22.30
C VAL A 257 -9.22 -19.18 21.81
N LYS A 258 -9.78 -18.87 20.64
CA LYS A 258 -10.74 -19.76 19.98
C LYS A 258 -10.00 -20.85 19.21
N GLU A 259 -10.33 -22.10 19.47
CA GLU A 259 -9.63 -23.29 18.94
C GLU A 259 -9.69 -23.44 17.43
N ASP A 260 -10.72 -22.90 16.77
CA ASP A 260 -10.95 -23.07 15.32
C ASP A 260 -10.11 -22.14 14.42
N VAL A 261 -9.20 -21.34 14.98
CA VAL A 261 -8.42 -20.35 14.23
C VAL A 261 -6.94 -20.71 14.27
N GLU A 262 -6.33 -20.86 13.10
CA GLU A 262 -4.89 -21.13 12.99
C GLU A 262 -4.05 -20.00 13.63
N PRO A 263 -2.94 -20.38 14.30
CA PRO A 263 -2.01 -19.40 14.86
C PRO A 263 -1.38 -18.54 13.76
N MET A 264 -1.16 -17.28 14.08
CA MET A 264 -0.41 -16.37 13.22
C MET A 264 1.03 -16.23 13.74
N PHE A 265 1.98 -16.19 12.81
CA PHE A 265 3.40 -16.01 13.13
C PHE A 265 3.91 -14.70 12.52
N LEU A 266 4.70 -13.97 13.31
CA LEU A 266 5.41 -12.76 12.89
C LEU A 266 6.91 -12.95 13.08
N ALA A 267 7.71 -12.56 12.09
CA ALA A 267 9.16 -12.38 12.20
C ALA A 267 9.46 -10.92 12.48
N THR A 268 10.39 -10.64 13.39
CA THR A 268 10.80 -9.27 13.72
C THR A 268 12.24 -9.22 14.23
N THR A 269 12.92 -8.09 14.00
CA THR A 269 14.21 -7.76 14.61
C THR A 269 14.04 -6.93 15.88
N LEU A 270 12.82 -6.47 16.17
CA LEU A 270 12.54 -5.67 17.36
C LEU A 270 12.65 -6.52 18.65
N PRO A 271 13.01 -5.89 19.79
CA PRO A 271 13.01 -6.55 21.07
C PRO A 271 11.64 -7.17 21.40
N THR A 272 11.65 -8.32 22.07
CA THR A 272 10.46 -9.09 22.46
C THR A 272 10.47 -9.43 23.96
N ASP A 273 11.26 -8.72 24.74
CA ASP A 273 11.54 -9.05 26.15
C ASP A 273 10.43 -8.65 27.09
N THR A 274 9.66 -7.63 26.76
CA THR A 274 8.59 -7.09 27.60
C THR A 274 7.20 -7.31 26.98
N LYS A 275 6.17 -7.25 27.83
CA LYS A 275 4.77 -7.26 27.36
C LYS A 275 4.45 -6.06 26.47
N GLU A 276 5.06 -4.93 26.77
CA GLU A 276 4.95 -3.69 26.04
C GLU A 276 5.51 -3.84 24.61
N ASP A 277 6.63 -4.51 24.44
CA ASP A 277 7.24 -4.80 23.14
C ASP A 277 6.33 -5.69 22.30
N LEU A 278 5.87 -6.81 22.87
CA LEU A 278 4.95 -7.72 22.22
C LEU A 278 3.64 -7.02 21.80
N THR A 279 3.07 -6.24 22.71
CA THR A 279 1.85 -5.45 22.45
C THR A 279 2.05 -4.50 21.28
N ARG A 280 3.17 -3.86 21.23
CA ARG A 280 3.54 -2.88 20.21
C ARG A 280 3.73 -3.51 18.85
N ILE A 281 4.47 -4.61 18.77
CA ILE A 281 4.69 -5.36 17.53
C ILE A 281 3.34 -5.79 16.94
N VAL A 282 2.47 -6.40 17.74
CA VAL A 282 1.16 -6.87 17.30
C VAL A 282 0.26 -5.70 16.85
N ARG A 283 0.25 -4.61 17.59
CA ARG A 283 -0.52 -3.40 17.24
C ARG A 283 -0.01 -2.79 15.93
N LEU A 284 1.30 -2.65 15.79
CA LEU A 284 1.90 -2.09 14.58
C LEU A 284 1.59 -2.96 13.36
N TYR A 285 1.71 -4.28 13.50
CA TYR A 285 1.30 -5.20 12.45
C TYR A 285 -0.20 -5.06 12.10
N SER A 286 -1.07 -4.92 13.09
CA SER A 286 -2.51 -4.74 12.85
C SER A 286 -2.84 -3.47 12.07
N TRP A 287 -2.07 -2.39 12.24
CA TRP A 287 -2.25 -1.13 11.54
C TRP A 287 -1.76 -1.16 10.08
N ARG A 288 -0.97 -2.18 9.71
CA ARG A 288 -0.63 -2.46 8.31
C ARG A 288 -1.87 -2.44 7.39
N TRP A 289 -3.00 -2.87 7.94
CA TRP A 289 -4.28 -2.86 7.22
C TRP A 289 -4.70 -1.49 6.66
N GLY A 290 -4.11 -0.40 7.13
CA GLY A 290 -4.31 0.94 6.59
C GLY A 290 -3.95 1.07 5.11
N ILE A 291 -3.01 0.25 4.60
CA ILE A 291 -2.63 0.25 3.19
C ILE A 291 -3.74 -0.29 2.28
N GLU A 292 -4.51 -1.24 2.76
CA GLU A 292 -5.65 -1.79 1.99
C GLU A 292 -6.78 -0.76 1.88
N THR A 293 -6.99 0.05 2.93
CA THR A 293 -7.90 1.20 2.87
C THR A 293 -7.41 2.22 1.86
N PHE A 294 -6.09 2.46 1.78
CA PHE A 294 -5.49 3.29 0.74
C PHE A 294 -5.77 2.69 -0.65
N PHE A 295 -5.50 1.41 -0.89
CA PHE A 295 -5.74 0.77 -2.19
C PHE A 295 -7.20 0.86 -2.62
N TRP A 296 -8.12 0.61 -1.70
CA TRP A 296 -9.53 0.75 -1.97
C TRP A 296 -9.90 2.17 -2.40
N THR A 297 -9.41 3.17 -1.66
CA THR A 297 -9.66 4.59 -1.96
C THR A 297 -9.02 4.98 -3.29
N PHE A 298 -7.75 4.65 -3.50
CA PHE A 298 -6.99 4.97 -4.70
C PHE A 298 -7.64 4.36 -5.95
N LYS A 299 -7.96 3.07 -5.91
CA LYS A 299 -8.55 2.38 -7.05
C LYS A 299 -9.96 2.87 -7.37
N ARG A 300 -10.80 3.08 -6.37
CA ARG A 300 -12.20 3.51 -6.58
C ARG A 300 -12.34 4.98 -6.88
N ALA A 301 -11.71 5.82 -6.07
CA ALA A 301 -11.90 7.26 -6.18
C ALA A 301 -11.21 7.85 -7.42
N LEU A 302 -10.04 7.34 -7.79
CA LEU A 302 -9.34 7.72 -9.01
C LEU A 302 -9.68 6.81 -10.20
N ASN A 303 -10.57 5.84 -9.99
CA ASN A 303 -11.01 4.90 -11.02
C ASN A 303 -9.86 4.17 -11.76
N CYS A 304 -8.75 3.95 -11.04
CA CYS A 304 -7.51 3.42 -11.64
C CYS A 304 -7.65 2.00 -12.19
N HIS A 305 -8.67 1.25 -11.79
CA HIS A 305 -8.92 -0.11 -12.27
C HIS A 305 -9.57 -0.17 -13.66
N SER A 306 -10.28 0.90 -14.06
CA SER A 306 -11.05 0.93 -15.32
C SER A 306 -10.29 1.49 -16.51
N TRP A 307 -9.16 2.18 -16.28
CA TRP A 307 -8.42 2.79 -17.38
C TRP A 307 -7.74 1.76 -18.27
N ARG A 308 -7.65 2.13 -19.54
CA ARG A 308 -7.06 1.33 -20.59
C ARG A 308 -6.10 2.22 -21.39
N VAL A 309 -4.80 1.99 -21.21
CA VAL A 309 -3.75 2.67 -21.96
C VAL A 309 -3.09 1.62 -22.83
N TYR A 310 -3.21 1.78 -24.13
CA TYR A 310 -2.73 0.79 -25.09
C TYR A 310 -1.42 1.21 -25.76
N SER A 311 -0.95 2.42 -25.52
CA SER A 311 0.16 2.99 -26.28
C SER A 311 1.51 2.43 -25.89
N CYS A 312 1.88 2.51 -24.62
CA CYS A 312 3.17 2.03 -24.12
C CYS A 312 3.13 1.86 -22.60
N TRP A 313 4.11 1.15 -22.07
CA TRP A 313 4.30 0.93 -20.64
C TRP A 313 4.47 2.25 -19.87
N GLU A 314 5.31 3.12 -20.41
CA GLU A 314 5.64 4.42 -19.79
C GLU A 314 4.42 5.32 -19.62
N ALA A 315 3.47 5.25 -20.55
CA ALA A 315 2.22 6.01 -20.42
C ALA A 315 1.34 5.50 -19.26
N ILE A 316 1.33 4.18 -19.04
CA ILE A 316 0.64 3.58 -17.87
C ILE A 316 1.31 4.05 -16.59
N ASP A 317 2.64 3.96 -16.53
CA ASP A 317 3.41 4.32 -15.34
C ASP A 317 3.26 5.81 -15.00
N ARG A 318 3.33 6.69 -15.99
CA ARG A 318 3.11 8.15 -15.81
C ARG A 318 1.70 8.46 -15.34
N LEU A 319 0.70 7.79 -15.86
CA LEU A 319 -0.69 7.97 -15.43
C LEU A 319 -0.86 7.61 -13.95
N LEU A 320 -0.27 6.49 -13.52
CA LEU A 320 -0.29 6.09 -12.10
C LEU A 320 0.51 7.04 -11.22
N THR A 321 1.65 7.53 -11.71
CA THR A 321 2.43 8.54 -10.99
C THR A 321 1.65 9.83 -10.82
N ALA A 322 0.97 10.31 -11.85
CA ALA A 322 0.11 11.49 -11.76
C ALA A 322 -1.05 11.26 -10.78
N ALA A 323 -1.66 10.08 -10.80
CA ALA A 323 -2.71 9.72 -9.83
C ALA A 323 -2.18 9.68 -8.39
N HIS A 324 -0.96 9.17 -8.17
CA HIS A 324 -0.29 9.18 -6.88
C HIS A 324 -0.07 10.62 -6.38
N MET A 325 0.49 11.48 -7.21
CA MET A 325 0.72 12.90 -6.85
C MET A 325 -0.60 13.60 -6.50
N ALA A 326 -1.65 13.38 -7.29
CA ALA A 326 -2.98 13.92 -7.00
C ALA A 326 -3.53 13.41 -5.65
N TYR A 327 -3.36 12.13 -5.34
CA TYR A 327 -3.77 11.57 -4.05
C TYR A 327 -3.05 12.25 -2.87
N LEU A 328 -1.77 12.55 -3.00
CA LEU A 328 -1.00 13.27 -1.99
C LEU A 328 -1.50 14.70 -1.77
N VAL A 329 -1.84 15.42 -2.85
CA VAL A 329 -2.46 16.75 -2.75
C VAL A 329 -3.78 16.69 -1.99
N LEU A 330 -4.62 15.70 -2.30
CA LEU A 330 -5.89 15.49 -1.62
C LEU A 330 -5.73 15.15 -0.14
N THR A 331 -4.67 14.43 0.20
CA THR A 331 -4.32 14.14 1.60
C THR A 331 -3.94 15.44 2.33
N LEU A 332 -3.13 16.31 1.73
CA LEU A 332 -2.81 17.63 2.30
C LEU A 332 -4.06 18.48 2.46
N LEU A 333 -4.94 18.51 1.47
CA LEU A 333 -6.20 19.24 1.52
C LEU A 333 -7.08 18.76 2.67
N ARG A 334 -7.22 17.44 2.84
CA ARG A 334 -7.92 16.84 3.98
C ARG A 334 -7.33 17.31 5.32
N GLU A 335 -6.01 17.26 5.44
CA GLU A 335 -5.35 17.69 6.68
C GLU A 335 -5.49 19.19 6.94
N PHE A 336 -5.42 20.02 5.89
CA PHE A 336 -5.70 21.44 6.00
C PHE A 336 -7.12 21.72 6.50
N VAL A 337 -8.11 21.06 5.91
CA VAL A 337 -9.53 21.20 6.33
C VAL A 337 -9.75 20.76 7.79
N ARG A 338 -9.00 19.74 8.26
CA ARG A 338 -9.08 19.27 9.65
C ARG A 338 -8.46 20.21 10.69
N ARG A 339 -7.52 21.07 10.29
CA ARG A 339 -6.81 21.98 11.23
C ARG A 339 -7.67 23.05 11.87
N GLY A 340 -8.92 23.23 11.44
CA GLY A 340 -9.89 24.12 12.11
C GLY A 340 -9.63 25.62 11.99
N SER A 341 -8.63 26.07 11.18
CA SER A 341 -8.41 27.48 10.91
C SER A 341 -9.65 28.12 10.27
N ALA A 342 -9.79 29.45 10.35
CA ALA A 342 -10.90 30.17 9.72
C ALA A 342 -10.97 29.90 8.21
N ALA A 343 -9.82 29.87 7.52
CA ALA A 343 -9.73 29.54 6.10
C ALA A 343 -10.13 28.07 5.84
N ALA A 344 -9.69 27.13 6.69
CA ALA A 344 -10.06 25.72 6.60
C ALA A 344 -11.56 25.51 6.82
N ARG A 345 -12.16 26.23 7.79
CA ARG A 345 -13.62 26.20 8.02
C ARG A 345 -14.42 26.75 6.84
N ARG A 346 -13.96 27.86 6.24
CA ARG A 346 -14.59 28.42 5.02
C ARG A 346 -14.51 27.46 3.85
N LEU A 347 -13.34 26.88 3.60
CA LEU A 347 -13.15 25.87 2.54
C LEU A 347 -14.02 24.66 2.77
N ARG A 348 -14.07 24.14 4.02
CA ARG A 348 -14.93 23.03 4.38
C ARG A 348 -16.40 23.34 4.11
N LEU A 349 -16.87 24.54 4.52
CA LEU A 349 -18.24 24.96 4.28
C LEU A 349 -18.53 25.05 2.77
N ARG A 350 -17.64 25.64 1.98
CA ARG A 350 -17.77 25.69 0.50
C ARG A 350 -17.85 24.31 -0.11
N LEU A 351 -16.95 23.38 0.27
CA LEU A 351 -16.99 22.01 -0.17
C LEU A 351 -18.29 21.31 0.23
N MET A 352 -18.79 21.54 1.42
CA MET A 352 -20.06 20.97 1.88
C MET A 352 -21.28 21.57 1.14
N LEU A 353 -21.29 22.86 0.86
CA LEU A 353 -22.35 23.54 0.12
C LEU A 353 -22.33 23.11 -1.36
N ALA A 354 -21.16 23.04 -1.99
CA ALA A 354 -21.02 22.58 -3.37
C ALA A 354 -21.60 21.18 -3.56
N LEU A 355 -21.60 20.37 -2.52
CA LEU A 355 -22.02 18.97 -2.61
C LEU A 355 -23.50 18.76 -2.41
N ARG A 356 -24.24 19.77 -1.92
CA ARG A 356 -25.68 19.59 -1.60
C ARG A 356 -26.01 18.19 -1.07
N SER A 357 -25.03 17.54 -0.44
CA SER A 357 -25.12 16.10 -0.26
C SER A 357 -25.75 15.75 1.09
N ARG A 358 -26.73 14.89 1.04
CA ARG A 358 -27.36 14.20 2.16
C ARG A 358 -26.38 13.41 3.05
N PHE A 359 -25.06 13.43 2.73
CA PHE A 359 -24.01 12.63 3.39
C PHE A 359 -23.23 13.37 4.46
N ALA A 360 -23.44 14.65 4.68
CA ALA A 360 -22.67 15.45 5.65
C ALA A 360 -23.41 15.59 6.99
N ARG A 361 -23.78 14.48 7.62
CA ARG A 361 -24.43 14.50 8.93
C ARG A 361 -23.50 14.68 10.12
N SER A 362 -22.18 14.50 9.97
CA SER A 362 -21.22 14.79 11.03
C SER A 362 -19.94 15.44 10.54
N SER A 363 -19.46 16.37 11.31
CA SER A 363 -18.27 17.18 11.01
C SER A 363 -16.94 16.42 11.13
N GLU A 364 -16.96 15.25 11.75
CA GLU A 364 -15.76 14.49 12.10
C GLU A 364 -15.28 13.53 11.02
N GLU A 365 -16.10 13.24 10.02
CA GLU A 365 -15.84 12.18 9.05
C GLU A 365 -15.54 12.64 7.62
N LEU A 366 -14.78 13.71 7.42
CA LEU A 366 -14.26 14.02 6.08
C LEU A 366 -13.15 13.03 5.71
N THR A 367 -13.53 11.81 5.35
CA THR A 367 -12.58 10.82 4.86
C THR A 367 -12.06 11.25 3.49
N LEU A 368 -10.84 10.82 3.15
CA LEU A 368 -10.27 11.09 1.82
C LEU A 368 -11.18 10.56 0.69
N GLY A 369 -11.82 9.42 0.89
CA GLY A 369 -12.79 8.87 -0.08
C GLY A 369 -14.04 9.72 -0.21
N ARG A 370 -14.50 10.40 0.85
CA ARG A 370 -15.58 11.40 0.77
C ARG A 370 -15.09 12.65 0.03
N LEU A 371 -13.93 13.19 0.36
CA LEU A 371 -13.35 14.34 -0.33
C LEU A 371 -13.18 14.08 -1.84
N LEU A 372 -12.70 12.91 -2.23
CA LEU A 372 -12.56 12.51 -3.62
C LEU A 372 -13.91 12.41 -4.34
N ARG A 373 -14.93 11.82 -3.70
CA ARG A 373 -16.30 11.80 -4.26
C ARG A 373 -16.88 13.19 -4.42
N LEU A 374 -16.54 14.05 -3.50
CA LEU A 374 -16.91 15.45 -3.51
C LEU A 374 -16.33 16.18 -4.72
N LEU A 375 -15.03 16.08 -4.91
CA LEU A 375 -14.37 16.68 -6.06
C LEU A 375 -14.81 16.05 -7.39
N ALA A 376 -15.09 14.74 -7.39
CA ALA A 376 -15.62 14.06 -8.57
C ALA A 376 -17.07 14.41 -8.92
N SER A 377 -17.91 14.85 -7.95
CA SER A 377 -19.28 15.26 -8.21
C SER A 377 -19.41 16.65 -8.80
N ASP A 378 -18.44 17.53 -8.56
CA ASP A 378 -18.38 18.85 -9.19
C ASP A 378 -17.88 18.80 -10.64
N PHE A 379 -17.29 17.67 -11.03
CA PHE A 379 -17.02 17.37 -12.42
C PHE A 379 -18.15 16.45 -12.94
N PRO A 380 -19.12 16.96 -13.70
CA PRO A 380 -20.20 16.13 -14.20
C PRO A 380 -19.60 14.98 -15.01
N SER A 381 -19.65 13.78 -14.42
CA SER A 381 -19.39 12.58 -15.22
C SER A 381 -20.41 12.57 -16.35
N PRO A 382 -20.01 12.35 -17.61
CA PRO A 382 -20.98 12.15 -18.66
C PRO A 382 -21.88 11.02 -18.16
N ARG A 383 -23.19 11.27 -18.13
CA ARG A 383 -24.18 10.25 -17.85
C ARG A 383 -23.82 9.08 -18.77
N LEU A 384 -23.30 8.02 -18.19
CA LEU A 384 -23.29 6.73 -18.86
C LEU A 384 -24.77 6.44 -19.12
N ALA A 385 -25.21 6.69 -20.35
CA ALA A 385 -26.43 6.12 -20.82
C ALA A 385 -26.35 4.64 -20.45
N ALA A 386 -27.25 4.21 -19.61
CA ALA A 386 -27.44 2.82 -19.28
C ALA A 386 -27.81 2.10 -20.58
N SER A 387 -26.80 1.70 -21.31
CA SER A 387 -26.91 0.69 -22.34
C SER A 387 -26.63 -0.63 -21.64
N SER A 388 -27.71 -1.29 -21.31
CA SER A 388 -27.84 -2.72 -21.09
C SER A 388 -26.72 -3.51 -21.73
N TRP A 389 -25.88 -4.15 -20.92
CA TRP A 389 -25.23 -5.44 -21.21
C TRP A 389 -25.09 -6.22 -19.90
#